data_ae36fef640e4437fd301ba333cbb17a0
#
_entry.id   ae36fef640e4437fd301ba333cbb17a0
#
_cell.length_a   1.000
_cell.length_b   1.000
_cell.length_c   1.000
_cell.angle_alpha   90.00
_cell.angle_beta   90.00
_cell.angle_gamma   90.00
#
_symmetry.space_group_name_H-M   'P 1'
#
loop_
_entity.id
_entity.type
_entity.pdbx_description
1 polymer ?
#
loop_
_entity_poly.entity_id
_entity_poly.type
_entity_poly.pdbx_seq_one_letter_code
_entity_poly.pdbx_strand_id
1 'polypeptide(L)'
;MRHNDVIYLISIEVVEDEIGNQIPQEKERLVYANQMAVTQSEFYNAATTGLKPAKQFEVYSFEYQGEEKLRHNNTIYRIIRAETRGDKTRLVCEMVIGDG
;
A
#
# COMPACT_ATOMS: atom_id res chain seq x y z
N MET A 1 4.77 -16.41 -12.08
CA MET A 1 3.78 -15.63 -11.36
C MET A 1 3.36 -14.41 -12.16
N ARG A 2 2.10 -14.15 -12.17
CA ARG A 2 1.58 -13.03 -12.94
C ARG A 2 1.10 -11.93 -12.01
N HIS A 3 1.42 -10.68 -12.36
CA HIS A 3 0.89 -9.54 -11.67
C HIS A 3 -0.29 -9.01 -12.48
N ASN A 4 -1.47 -9.56 -12.21
CA ASN A 4 -2.68 -9.30 -12.99
C ASN A 4 -3.56 -8.21 -12.44
N ASP A 5 -3.36 -7.86 -11.18
CA ASP A 5 -4.17 -6.82 -10.56
C ASP A 5 -3.48 -5.47 -10.72
N VAL A 6 -4.29 -4.44 -10.70
CA VAL A 6 -3.77 -3.07 -10.76
C VAL A 6 -4.06 -2.41 -9.43
N ILE A 7 -3.02 -1.85 -8.83
CA ILE A 7 -3.17 -1.03 -7.63
C ILE A 7 -2.57 0.33 -7.92
N TYR A 8 -2.96 1.31 -7.11
CA TYR A 8 -2.40 2.66 -7.19
C TYR A 8 -1.70 2.93 -5.88
N LEU A 9 -0.39 3.05 -5.94
CA LEU A 9 0.40 3.41 -4.76
C LEU A 9 0.26 4.90 -4.53
N ILE A 10 -0.14 5.27 -3.33
CA ILE A 10 -0.46 6.65 -2.98
C ILE A 10 0.65 7.21 -2.14
N SER A 11 1.24 8.31 -2.61
CA SER A 11 2.25 9.03 -1.85
C SER A 11 1.79 10.46 -1.64
N ILE A 12 2.36 11.11 -0.64
CA ILE A 12 2.06 12.50 -0.36
C ILE A 12 3.30 13.31 -0.70
N GLU A 13 3.10 14.29 -1.55
CA GLU A 13 4.17 15.18 -2.00
C GLU A 13 3.83 16.58 -1.54
N VAL A 14 4.81 17.26 -0.96
CA VAL A 14 4.62 18.65 -0.55
C VAL A 14 5.04 19.53 -1.69
N VAL A 15 4.11 20.35 -2.17
CA VAL A 15 4.40 21.32 -3.22
C VAL A 15 4.25 22.72 -2.67
N GLU A 16 4.97 23.65 -3.24
CA GLU A 16 4.95 25.03 -2.83
C GLU A 16 4.06 25.82 -3.79
N ASP A 17 3.12 26.58 -3.26
CA ASP A 17 2.28 27.42 -4.11
C ASP A 17 2.97 28.73 -4.42
N GLU A 18 2.25 29.62 -5.10
CA GLU A 18 2.83 30.88 -5.58
C GLU A 18 3.24 31.83 -4.47
N ILE A 19 2.65 31.67 -3.29
CA ILE A 19 2.97 32.55 -2.16
C ILE A 19 3.81 31.86 -1.12
N GLY A 20 4.36 30.69 -1.43
CA GLY A 20 5.31 30.01 -0.58
C GLY A 20 4.70 29.08 0.44
N ASN A 21 3.40 28.85 0.42
CA ASN A 21 2.77 27.89 1.31
C ASN A 21 3.07 26.46 0.85
N GLN A 22 3.29 25.59 1.80
CA GLN A 22 3.52 24.19 1.50
C GLN A 22 2.22 23.45 1.56
N ILE A 23 1.83 22.86 0.45
CA ILE A 23 0.56 22.19 0.29
C ILE A 23 0.81 20.71 0.05
N PRO A 24 0.26 19.81 0.91
CA PRO A 24 0.38 18.38 0.65
C PRO A 24 -0.52 17.98 -0.52
N GLN A 25 0.01 17.17 -1.40
CA GLN A 25 -0.70 16.67 -2.56
C GLN A 25 -0.55 15.17 -2.63
N GLU A 26 -1.65 14.47 -2.88
CA GLU A 26 -1.59 13.05 -3.10
C GLU A 26 -1.21 12.76 -4.54
N LYS A 27 -0.31 11.81 -4.69
CA LYS A 27 0.05 11.30 -6.00
C LYS A 27 -0.26 9.81 -6.04
N GLU A 28 -0.87 9.38 -7.13
CA GLU A 28 -1.16 7.97 -7.33
C GLU A 28 -0.33 7.46 -8.49
N ARG A 29 0.23 6.29 -8.32
CA ARG A 29 1.05 5.68 -9.37
C ARG A 29 0.54 4.26 -9.60
N LEU A 30 0.19 3.98 -10.85
CA LEU A 30 -0.32 2.67 -11.23
C LEU A 30 0.80 1.64 -11.17
N VAL A 31 0.53 0.53 -10.50
CA VAL A 31 1.49 -0.57 -10.37
C VAL A 31 0.73 -1.87 -10.57
N TYR A 32 1.32 -2.77 -11.32
CA TYR A 32 0.77 -4.12 -11.45
C TYR A 32 1.17 -4.94 -10.24
N ALA A 33 0.22 -5.68 -9.71
CA ALA A 33 0.41 -6.43 -8.49
C ALA A 33 -0.24 -7.80 -8.61
N ASN A 34 0.18 -8.71 -7.74
CA ASN A 34 -0.46 -10.00 -7.59
C ASN A 34 -1.10 -10.04 -6.22
N GLN A 35 -2.42 -10.16 -6.19
CA GLN A 35 -3.14 -10.23 -4.92
C GLN A 35 -2.98 -11.62 -4.33
N MET A 36 -2.64 -11.66 -3.05
CA MET A 36 -2.41 -12.89 -2.33
C MET A 36 -3.29 -12.92 -1.08
N ALA A 37 -3.62 -14.13 -0.63
CA ALA A 37 -4.35 -14.29 0.62
C ALA A 37 -3.43 -13.96 1.79
N VAL A 38 -4.01 -13.35 2.83
CA VAL A 38 -3.28 -13.12 4.06
C VAL A 38 -3.10 -14.46 4.75
N THR A 39 -1.86 -14.80 5.13
CA THR A 39 -1.60 -16.06 5.79
C THR A 39 -2.10 -16.00 7.24
N GLN A 40 -2.36 -17.16 7.80
CA GLN A 40 -2.80 -17.25 9.18
C GLN A 40 -1.74 -16.70 10.14
N SER A 41 -0.50 -16.98 9.86
CA SER A 41 0.62 -16.47 10.65
C SER A 41 0.67 -14.95 10.65
N GLU A 42 0.51 -14.36 9.48
CA GLU A 42 0.50 -12.90 9.36
C GLU A 42 -0.69 -12.29 10.12
N PHE A 43 -1.85 -12.95 10.02
CA PHE A 43 -3.04 -12.49 10.71
C PHE A 43 -2.83 -12.47 12.22
N TYR A 44 -2.25 -13.53 12.77
CA TYR A 44 -1.96 -13.58 14.20
C TYR A 44 -0.97 -12.51 14.63
N ASN A 45 0.10 -12.36 13.87
CA ASN A 45 1.12 -11.37 14.21
C ASN A 45 0.56 -9.96 14.22
N ALA A 46 -0.29 -9.65 13.26
CA ALA A 46 -0.89 -8.32 13.19
C ALA A 46 -1.92 -8.14 14.30
N ALA A 47 -2.68 -9.18 14.62
CA ALA A 47 -3.74 -9.09 15.62
C ALA A 47 -3.19 -8.76 17.01
N THR A 48 -1.98 -9.22 17.32
CA THR A 48 -1.39 -8.93 18.63
C THR A 48 -1.09 -7.45 18.82
N THR A 49 -1.02 -6.70 17.74
CA THR A 49 -0.79 -5.25 17.80
C THR A 49 -2.05 -4.46 17.45
N GLY A 50 -3.19 -5.13 17.34
CA GLY A 50 -4.45 -4.47 17.03
C GLY A 50 -4.69 -4.19 15.56
N LEU A 51 -3.84 -4.70 14.69
CA LEU A 51 -4.00 -4.53 13.25
C LEU A 51 -4.85 -5.64 12.67
N LYS A 52 -5.55 -5.34 11.58
CA LYS A 52 -6.45 -6.30 10.94
C LYS A 52 -6.13 -6.38 9.46
N PRO A 53 -5.18 -7.22 9.08
CA PRO A 53 -4.81 -7.31 7.67
C PRO A 53 -5.99 -7.82 6.84
N ALA A 54 -6.24 -7.14 5.73
CA ALA A 54 -7.36 -7.46 4.86
C ALA A 54 -6.89 -8.05 3.54
N LYS A 55 -5.78 -7.56 3.00
CA LYS A 55 -5.27 -8.01 1.71
C LYS A 55 -3.75 -7.97 1.71
N GLN A 56 -3.20 -8.75 0.81
CA GLN A 56 -1.76 -8.80 0.63
C GLN A 56 -1.49 -8.74 -0.86
N PHE A 57 -0.55 -7.88 -1.25
CA PHE A 57 -0.18 -7.70 -2.64
C PHE A 57 1.31 -7.93 -2.81
N GLU A 58 1.68 -8.52 -3.93
CA GLU A 58 3.08 -8.68 -4.29
C GLU A 58 3.36 -7.79 -5.50
N VAL A 59 4.39 -6.97 -5.40
CA VAL A 59 4.81 -6.10 -6.48
C VAL A 59 6.30 -6.31 -6.72
N TYR A 60 6.79 -5.83 -7.84
CA TYR A 60 8.23 -5.80 -8.05
C TYR A 60 8.85 -4.77 -7.13
N SER A 61 10.00 -5.11 -6.56
CA SER A 61 10.64 -4.25 -5.56
C SER A 61 10.94 -2.86 -6.09
N PHE A 62 11.32 -2.77 -7.36
CA PHE A 62 11.63 -1.45 -7.93
C PHE A 62 10.39 -0.57 -8.09
N GLU A 63 9.20 -1.16 -8.01
CA GLU A 63 7.97 -0.38 -8.11
C GLU A 63 7.56 0.25 -6.78
N TYR A 64 7.99 -0.31 -5.66
CA TYR A 64 7.59 0.18 -4.35
C TYR A 64 8.62 1.17 -3.84
N GLN A 65 8.19 2.37 -3.49
CA GLN A 65 9.06 3.46 -3.06
C GLN A 65 8.73 3.97 -1.67
N GLY A 66 8.20 3.09 -0.81
CA GLY A 66 7.91 3.47 0.56
C GLY A 66 6.57 4.12 0.77
N GLU A 67 5.67 4.00 -0.17
CA GLU A 67 4.33 4.53 -0.01
C GLU A 67 3.62 3.86 1.15
N GLU A 68 2.75 4.62 1.83
CA GLU A 68 2.06 4.11 3.02
C GLU A 68 0.64 3.66 2.74
N LYS A 69 0.09 4.00 1.59
CA LYS A 69 -1.27 3.66 1.22
C LYS A 69 -1.35 3.20 -0.22
N LEU A 70 -2.39 2.45 -0.51
CA LEU A 70 -2.68 2.10 -1.90
C LEU A 70 -4.20 2.05 -2.09
N ARG A 71 -4.61 2.14 -3.34
CA ARG A 71 -6.01 2.01 -3.71
C ARG A 71 -6.16 0.79 -4.62
N HIS A 72 -7.14 -0.03 -4.30
CA HIS A 72 -7.46 -1.21 -5.10
C HIS A 72 -8.98 -1.31 -5.21
N ASN A 73 -9.48 -1.34 -6.43
CA ASN A 73 -10.93 -1.43 -6.70
C ASN A 73 -11.72 -0.37 -5.94
N ASN A 74 -11.25 0.87 -5.98
CA ASN A 74 -11.90 2.03 -5.34
C ASN A 74 -11.91 1.97 -3.82
N THR A 75 -11.10 1.11 -3.22
CA THR A 75 -10.98 1.01 -1.78
C THR A 75 -9.55 1.38 -1.39
N ILE A 76 -9.43 2.22 -0.37
CA ILE A 76 -8.14 2.64 0.14
C ILE A 76 -7.69 1.68 1.22
N TYR A 77 -6.45 1.25 1.12
CA TYR A 77 -5.81 0.38 2.10
C TYR A 77 -4.57 1.05 2.64
N ARG A 78 -4.29 0.84 3.90
CA ARG A 78 -3.04 1.29 4.49
C ARG A 78 -2.06 0.13 4.50
N ILE A 79 -0.83 0.39 4.08
CA ILE A 79 0.21 -0.62 4.06
C ILE A 79 0.80 -0.70 5.46
N ILE A 80 0.54 -1.81 6.15
CA ILE A 80 0.99 -1.98 7.53
C ILE A 80 2.34 -2.68 7.60
N ARG A 81 2.75 -3.33 6.50
CA ARG A 81 4.02 -4.01 6.46
C ARG A 81 4.45 -4.20 5.01
N ALA A 82 5.72 -3.96 4.76
CA ALA A 82 6.31 -4.20 3.45
C ALA A 82 7.54 -5.07 3.67
N GLU A 83 7.57 -6.20 2.99
CA GLU A 83 8.66 -7.16 3.12
C GLU A 83 9.26 -7.40 1.74
N THR A 84 10.53 -7.06 1.59
CA THR A 84 11.23 -7.22 0.32
C THR A 84 12.08 -8.47 0.34
N ARG A 85 11.91 -9.28 -0.70
CA ARG A 85 12.76 -10.46 -0.91
C ARG A 85 13.22 -10.45 -2.35
N GLY A 86 14.48 -10.08 -2.55
CA GLY A 86 15.02 -9.97 -3.89
C GLY A 86 14.28 -8.94 -4.71
N ASP A 87 13.71 -9.35 -5.84
CA ASP A 87 13.04 -8.44 -6.74
C ASP A 87 11.54 -8.29 -6.47
N LYS A 88 11.04 -8.92 -5.42
CA LYS A 88 9.62 -8.87 -5.08
C LYS A 88 9.43 -8.27 -3.70
N THR A 89 8.39 -7.48 -3.55
CA THR A 89 8.00 -6.90 -2.27
C THR A 89 6.57 -7.26 -1.98
N ARG A 90 6.32 -7.76 -0.78
CA ARG A 90 5.00 -8.14 -0.33
C ARG A 90 4.46 -7.03 0.57
N LEU A 91 3.29 -6.53 0.22
CA LEU A 91 2.64 -5.45 0.95
C LEU A 91 1.44 -6.01 1.68
N VAL A 92 1.48 -5.97 3.01
CA VAL A 92 0.36 -6.40 3.84
C VAL A 92 -0.45 -5.16 4.18
N CYS A 93 -1.74 -5.19 3.92
CA CYS A 93 -2.57 -4.00 3.97
C CYS A 93 -3.81 -4.22 4.82
N GLU A 94 -4.26 -3.16 5.48
CA GLU A 94 -5.54 -3.15 6.15
C GLU A 94 -6.45 -2.12 5.51
N MET A 95 -7.76 -2.37 5.58
CA MET A 95 -8.73 -1.45 5.02
C MET A 95 -8.80 -0.19 5.88
N VAL A 96 -8.80 0.96 5.21
CA VAL A 96 -9.00 2.22 5.90
C VAL A 96 -10.50 2.39 6.13
N ILE A 97 -10.90 2.45 7.37
CA ILE A 97 -12.31 2.57 7.75
C ILE A 97 -12.53 3.95 8.36
N GLY A 98 -13.61 4.54 8.02
CA GLY A 98 -13.96 5.79 8.59
C GLY A 98 -13.56 6.87 7.75
N ASP A 99 -13.51 7.39 7.40
CA ASP A 99 -13.30 8.33 6.88
C ASP A 99 -12.91 8.86 6.47
N GLY A 100 -12.93 8.35 6.44
CA GLY A 100 -12.72 9.06 5.66
C GLY A 100 -11.92 10.10 5.50
#